data_5ba0da152299a9263cb1f3f6a9215c30
#
_entry.id   5ba0da152299a9263cb1f3f6a9215c30
#
_cell.length_a   1.000
_cell.length_b   1.000
_cell.length_c   1.000
_cell.angle_alpha   90.00
_cell.angle_beta   90.00
_cell.angle_gamma   90.00
#
_symmetry.space_group_name_H-M   'P 1'
#
loop_
_entity.id
_entity.type
_entity.pdbx_description
1 polymer ?
#
loop_
_entity_poly.entity_id
_entity_poly.type
_entity_poly.pdbx_seq_one_letter_code
_entity_poly.pdbx_strand_id
1 'polypeptide(L)'
;MIMYILRLIASCFFTILCYLTNPIVLLFCDEDGELHGFWHYWQTWDNSCNASEVVDILPAWLTTWYSGHYWEYYRSEGELAEMGRGRWFTPCVRKDFTLWQRITRYICRVYWLTRNSAYGFCFYLLGVDFNPSHALHVWTDGEETHVQDLEDKDVWCYSNSKRIFWKLHWNIYLGYKLVLDAEKITHCMIANRITFKIVV
;
A
#
# COMPACT_ATOMS: atom_id res chain seq x y z
N MET A 1 1.95 11.62 21.76
CA MET A 1 3.38 11.50 21.40
C MET A 1 4.01 10.15 21.84
N ILE A 2 3.96 9.74 23.10
CA ILE A 2 4.57 8.47 23.58
C ILE A 2 3.97 7.26 22.83
N MET A 3 2.66 7.19 22.71
CA MET A 3 1.98 6.10 21.98
C MET A 3 2.41 6.01 20.51
N TYR A 4 2.60 7.15 19.84
CA TYR A 4 3.12 7.18 18.49
C TYR A 4 4.53 6.58 18.41
N ILE A 5 5.43 6.94 19.33
CA ILE A 5 6.79 6.40 19.36
C ILE A 5 6.78 4.88 19.57
N LEU A 6 5.93 4.38 20.45
CA LEU A 6 5.78 2.93 20.66
C LEU A 6 5.28 2.22 19.41
N ARG A 7 4.27 2.79 18.75
CA ARG A 7 3.75 2.28 17.48
C ARG A 7 4.80 2.33 16.37
N LEU A 8 5.61 3.39 16.33
CA LEU A 8 6.72 3.52 15.38
C LEU A 8 7.76 2.41 15.58
N ILE A 9 8.17 2.15 16.81
CA ILE A 9 9.10 1.05 17.13
C ILE A 9 8.49 -0.29 16.73
N ALA A 10 7.21 -0.51 17.06
CA ALA A 10 6.49 -1.72 16.68
C ALA A 10 6.40 -1.87 15.15
N SER A 11 6.16 -0.79 14.40
CA SER A 11 6.12 -0.84 12.94
C SER A 11 7.47 -1.25 12.34
N CYS A 12 8.59 -0.78 12.90
CA CYS A 12 9.92 -1.21 12.48
C CYS A 12 10.14 -2.70 12.75
N PHE A 13 9.72 -3.19 13.92
CA PHE A 13 9.77 -4.62 14.25
C PHE A 13 8.95 -5.46 13.27
N PHE A 14 7.70 -5.10 13.00
CA PHE A 14 6.86 -5.81 12.05
C PHE A 14 7.40 -5.75 10.63
N THR A 15 8.03 -4.66 10.24
CA THR A 15 8.69 -4.54 8.93
C THR A 15 9.82 -5.58 8.79
N ILE A 16 10.68 -5.70 9.80
CA ILE A 16 11.76 -6.71 9.80
C ILE A 16 11.16 -8.12 9.80
N LEU A 17 10.15 -8.36 10.63
CA LEU A 17 9.45 -9.64 10.68
C LEU A 17 8.89 -10.02 9.29
N CYS A 18 8.21 -9.09 8.61
CA CYS A 18 7.66 -9.31 7.28
C CYS A 18 8.77 -9.61 6.27
N TYR A 19 9.87 -8.89 6.26
CA TYR A 19 10.99 -9.18 5.35
C TYR A 19 11.52 -10.60 5.49
N LEU A 20 11.57 -11.11 6.70
CA LEU A 20 12.04 -12.47 6.96
C LEU A 20 11.01 -13.55 6.64
N THR A 21 9.72 -13.23 6.81
CA THR A 21 8.64 -14.23 6.76
C THR A 21 7.80 -14.19 5.48
N ASN A 22 7.83 -13.10 4.70
CA ASN A 22 7.04 -12.98 3.46
C ASN A 22 7.12 -14.21 2.53
N PRO A 23 8.31 -14.80 2.28
CA PRO A 23 8.38 -15.99 1.44
C PRO A 23 7.61 -17.19 2.03
N ILE A 24 7.58 -17.33 3.34
CA ILE A 24 6.88 -18.42 4.02
C ILE A 24 5.37 -18.15 4.03
N VAL A 25 4.97 -16.93 4.38
CA VAL A 25 3.56 -16.53 4.49
C VAL A 25 2.82 -16.67 3.16
N LEU A 26 3.48 -16.40 2.06
CA LEU A 26 2.89 -16.57 0.72
C LEU A 26 2.55 -18.00 0.35
N LEU A 27 3.05 -19.00 1.07
CA LEU A 27 2.62 -20.39 0.89
C LEU A 27 1.19 -20.63 1.39
N PHE A 28 0.65 -19.71 2.20
CA PHE A 28 -0.73 -19.76 2.72
C PHE A 28 -1.69 -18.86 1.94
N CYS A 29 -1.20 -18.26 0.85
CA CYS A 29 -2.00 -17.41 -0.03
C CYS A 29 -2.85 -18.29 -0.95
N ASP A 30 -4.11 -17.94 -1.10
CA ASP A 30 -5.01 -18.63 -2.03
C ASP A 30 -4.73 -18.31 -3.51
N GLU A 31 -5.57 -18.85 -4.41
CA GLU A 31 -5.41 -18.66 -5.85
C GLU A 31 -5.64 -17.21 -6.28
N ASP A 32 -6.54 -16.51 -5.59
CA ASP A 32 -6.89 -15.11 -5.85
C ASP A 32 -5.87 -14.13 -5.27
N GLY A 33 -4.95 -14.62 -4.47
CA GLY A 33 -3.89 -13.81 -3.88
C GLY A 33 -4.28 -13.27 -2.50
N GLU A 34 -5.24 -13.88 -1.82
CA GLU A 34 -5.67 -13.43 -0.51
C GLU A 34 -5.03 -14.25 0.61
N LEU A 35 -4.66 -13.55 1.68
CA LEU A 35 -4.17 -14.13 2.92
C LEU A 35 -5.27 -14.07 3.97
N HIS A 36 -5.70 -15.21 4.48
CA HIS A 36 -6.82 -15.32 5.41
C HIS A 36 -6.39 -15.47 6.87
N GLY A 37 -7.32 -15.12 7.79
CA GLY A 37 -7.12 -15.29 9.23
C GLY A 37 -5.91 -14.50 9.74
N PHE A 38 -5.03 -15.16 10.49
CA PHE A 38 -3.84 -14.53 11.05
C PHE A 38 -2.87 -13.99 9.99
N TRP A 39 -2.78 -14.64 8.82
CA TRP A 39 -1.87 -14.24 7.75
C TRP A 39 -2.26 -12.94 7.06
N HIS A 40 -3.51 -12.51 7.24
CA HIS A 40 -4.04 -11.25 6.71
C HIS A 40 -3.21 -10.01 7.14
N TYR A 41 -2.56 -10.05 8.28
CA TYR A 41 -1.70 -8.94 8.74
C TYR A 41 -0.47 -8.68 7.87
N TRP A 42 -0.05 -9.63 7.03
CA TRP A 42 1.05 -9.45 6.07
C TRP A 42 0.61 -8.76 4.78
N GLN A 43 -0.67 -8.88 4.45
CA GLN A 43 -1.23 -8.31 3.23
C GLN A 43 -1.53 -6.81 3.41
N THR A 44 -1.51 -6.06 2.29
CA THR A 44 -2.05 -4.71 2.29
C THR A 44 -3.57 -4.78 2.47
N TRP A 45 -4.14 -3.80 3.16
CA TRP A 45 -5.58 -3.77 3.42
C TRP A 45 -6.42 -3.53 2.14
N ASP A 46 -5.81 -2.95 1.11
CA ASP A 46 -6.43 -2.47 -0.11
C ASP A 46 -6.08 -3.29 -1.36
N ASN A 47 -5.15 -4.25 -1.26
CA ASN A 47 -4.69 -5.02 -2.42
C ASN A 47 -4.39 -6.48 -2.07
N SER A 48 -4.73 -7.37 -3.00
CA SER A 48 -4.35 -8.77 -2.91
C SER A 48 -2.86 -9.01 -3.22
N CYS A 49 -2.36 -10.19 -2.87
CA CYS A 49 -1.00 -10.63 -3.17
C CYS A 49 -0.87 -11.22 -4.58
N ASN A 50 -1.72 -10.86 -5.53
CA ASN A 50 -1.67 -11.40 -6.89
C ASN A 50 -0.47 -10.87 -7.70
N ALA A 51 0.11 -9.74 -7.27
CA ALA A 51 1.31 -9.11 -7.83
C ALA A 51 1.13 -8.54 -9.25
N SER A 52 -0.09 -8.27 -9.69
CA SER A 52 -0.34 -7.63 -10.99
C SER A 52 0.31 -6.24 -11.11
N GLU A 53 0.42 -5.53 -10.00
CA GLU A 53 0.96 -4.17 -9.92
C GLU A 53 2.49 -4.08 -10.13
N VAL A 54 3.18 -5.22 -10.12
CA VAL A 54 4.63 -5.24 -10.36
C VAL A 54 5.01 -5.64 -11.78
N VAL A 55 4.03 -5.98 -12.60
CA VAL A 55 4.26 -6.44 -13.98
C VAL A 55 4.98 -5.38 -14.83
N ASP A 56 4.61 -4.13 -14.67
CA ASP A 56 5.22 -3.01 -15.40
C ASP A 56 6.57 -2.56 -14.83
N ILE A 57 6.93 -3.05 -13.64
CA ILE A 57 8.15 -2.67 -12.94
C ILE A 57 9.25 -3.71 -13.12
N LEU A 58 8.86 -4.99 -13.20
CA LEU A 58 9.79 -6.10 -13.28
C LEU A 58 10.10 -6.50 -14.72
N PRO A 59 11.27 -7.10 -14.98
CA PRO A 59 11.64 -7.56 -16.30
C PRO A 59 10.63 -8.56 -16.87
N ALA A 60 10.37 -8.49 -18.19
CA ALA A 60 9.38 -9.33 -18.88
C ALA A 60 9.58 -10.84 -18.68
N TRP A 61 10.81 -11.32 -18.49
CA TRP A 61 11.09 -12.73 -18.24
C TRP A 61 10.59 -13.23 -16.88
N LEU A 62 10.43 -12.32 -15.88
CA LEU A 62 9.82 -12.64 -14.59
C LEU A 62 8.29 -12.59 -14.63
N THR A 63 7.71 -11.87 -15.59
CA THR A 63 6.26 -11.60 -15.65
C THR A 63 5.55 -12.44 -16.72
N THR A 64 6.19 -13.51 -17.23
CA THR A 64 5.64 -14.41 -18.26
C THR A 64 4.36 -15.16 -17.84
N TRP A 65 4.06 -15.22 -16.55
CA TRP A 65 2.82 -15.75 -15.99
C TRP A 65 1.62 -14.84 -16.21
N TYR A 66 1.87 -13.57 -16.47
CA TYR A 66 0.84 -12.56 -16.70
C TYR A 66 0.45 -12.52 -18.17
N SER A 67 -0.84 -12.56 -18.47
CA SER A 67 -1.33 -12.63 -19.85
C SER A 67 -1.78 -11.27 -20.41
N GLY A 68 -1.56 -10.20 -19.65
CA GLY A 68 -1.97 -8.84 -20.04
C GLY A 68 -3.21 -8.35 -19.31
N HIS A 69 -3.57 -7.11 -19.56
CA HIS A 69 -4.77 -6.54 -19.00
C HIS A 69 -5.98 -7.02 -19.79
N TYR A 70 -6.92 -7.61 -19.07
CA TYR A 70 -8.23 -7.94 -19.60
C TYR A 70 -9.18 -6.78 -19.33
N TRP A 71 -9.84 -6.29 -20.39
CA TRP A 71 -10.87 -5.28 -20.26
C TRP A 71 -12.24 -5.96 -20.18
N GLU A 72 -12.87 -5.95 -19.04
CA GLU A 72 -14.24 -6.39 -18.90
C GLU A 72 -15.15 -5.18 -19.06
N TYR A 73 -16.00 -5.22 -20.08
CA TYR A 73 -17.04 -4.20 -20.28
C TYR A 73 -18.34 -4.73 -19.69
N TYR A 74 -18.81 -4.10 -18.63
CA TYR A 74 -20.18 -4.32 -18.17
C TYR A 74 -21.13 -3.70 -19.20
N ARG A 75 -22.03 -4.52 -19.76
CA ARG A 75 -22.85 -4.15 -20.93
C ARG A 75 -24.08 -3.29 -20.62
N SER A 76 -24.47 -3.05 -19.39
CA SER A 76 -25.62 -2.22 -19.08
C SER A 76 -25.22 -0.74 -19.08
N GLU A 77 -25.90 0.08 -19.87
CA GLU A 77 -25.67 1.53 -19.91
C GLU A 77 -25.93 2.18 -18.54
N GLY A 78 -26.83 1.58 -17.70
CA GLY A 78 -27.11 2.03 -16.35
C GLY A 78 -25.92 1.82 -15.40
N GLU A 79 -25.27 0.66 -15.44
CA GLU A 79 -24.10 0.37 -14.60
C GLU A 79 -22.87 1.20 -14.98
N LEU A 80 -22.71 1.48 -16.28
CA LEU A 80 -21.65 2.38 -16.78
C LEU A 80 -21.87 3.83 -16.35
N ALA A 81 -23.12 4.26 -16.20
CA ALA A 81 -23.45 5.61 -15.72
C ALA A 81 -23.22 5.75 -14.20
N GLU A 82 -23.56 4.72 -13.41
CA GLU A 82 -23.36 4.71 -11.96
C GLU A 82 -21.88 4.60 -11.58
N MET A 83 -21.05 3.90 -12.38
CA MET A 83 -19.61 3.71 -12.11
C MET A 83 -18.72 4.78 -12.74
N GLY A 84 -19.28 5.85 -13.29
CA GLY A 84 -18.50 7.01 -13.75
C GLY A 84 -17.52 6.71 -14.88
N ARG A 85 -17.89 5.90 -15.87
CA ARG A 85 -17.06 5.49 -17.02
C ARG A 85 -15.72 4.83 -16.63
N GLY A 86 -15.61 4.29 -15.43
CA GLY A 86 -14.42 3.58 -14.97
C GLY A 86 -14.21 2.30 -15.77
N ARG A 87 -13.04 2.20 -16.40
CA ARG A 87 -12.57 0.92 -16.95
C ARG A 87 -11.93 0.13 -15.80
N TRP A 88 -12.50 -1.02 -15.49
CA TRP A 88 -11.89 -1.91 -14.50
C TRP A 88 -10.89 -2.83 -15.20
N PHE A 89 -9.66 -2.84 -14.70
CA PHE A 89 -8.65 -3.80 -15.14
C PHE A 89 -8.75 -5.03 -14.25
N THR A 90 -9.20 -6.13 -14.79
CA THR A 90 -9.03 -7.41 -14.13
C THR A 90 -7.77 -8.04 -14.67
N PRO A 91 -6.74 -8.29 -13.85
CA PRO A 91 -5.54 -8.97 -14.30
C PRO A 91 -5.91 -10.38 -14.77
N CYS A 92 -5.69 -10.66 -16.04
CA CYS A 92 -5.92 -11.98 -16.58
C CYS A 92 -4.75 -12.88 -16.18
N VAL A 93 -4.97 -13.72 -15.20
CA VAL A 93 -4.02 -14.76 -14.78
C VAL A 93 -4.28 -16.02 -15.60
N ARG A 94 -3.26 -16.56 -16.22
CA ARG A 94 -3.38 -17.84 -16.94
C ARG A 94 -3.75 -18.95 -15.95
N LYS A 95 -4.69 -19.81 -16.33
CA LYS A 95 -5.08 -20.95 -15.50
C LYS A 95 -4.03 -22.08 -15.56
N ASP A 96 -3.34 -22.23 -16.69
CA ASP A 96 -2.35 -23.28 -16.92
C ASP A 96 -0.93 -22.71 -16.85
N PHE A 97 -0.33 -22.77 -15.67
CA PHE A 97 1.03 -22.31 -15.47
C PHE A 97 2.03 -23.45 -15.71
N THR A 98 3.07 -23.16 -16.48
CA THR A 98 4.30 -23.97 -16.48
C THR A 98 4.99 -23.85 -15.11
N LEU A 99 5.89 -24.78 -14.81
CA LEU A 99 6.68 -24.72 -13.56
C LEU A 99 7.44 -23.39 -13.44
N TRP A 100 8.01 -22.91 -14.55
CA TRP A 100 8.72 -21.63 -14.58
C TRP A 100 7.80 -20.45 -14.24
N GLN A 101 6.61 -20.42 -14.82
CA GLN A 101 5.63 -19.38 -14.54
C GLN A 101 5.15 -19.40 -13.08
N ARG A 102 5.01 -20.56 -12.45
CA ARG A 102 4.70 -20.67 -11.02
C ARG A 102 5.81 -20.07 -10.16
N ILE A 103 7.07 -20.40 -10.48
CA ILE A 103 8.23 -19.87 -9.76
C ILE A 103 8.32 -18.35 -9.90
N THR A 104 8.22 -17.84 -11.13
CA THR A 104 8.33 -16.40 -11.37
C THR A 104 7.16 -15.62 -10.77
N ARG A 105 5.94 -16.16 -10.81
CA ARG A 105 4.78 -15.57 -10.12
C ARG A 105 5.02 -15.52 -8.61
N TYR A 106 5.52 -16.58 -8.02
CA TYR A 106 5.84 -16.59 -6.59
C TYR A 106 6.90 -15.53 -6.25
N ILE A 107 7.96 -15.40 -7.03
CA ILE A 107 8.98 -14.35 -6.86
C ILE A 107 8.35 -12.95 -6.94
N CYS A 108 7.46 -12.70 -7.90
CA CYS A 108 6.74 -11.44 -8.03
C CYS A 108 5.86 -11.14 -6.80
N ARG A 109 5.19 -12.16 -6.26
CA ARG A 109 4.39 -12.04 -5.03
C ARG A 109 5.26 -11.73 -3.81
N VAL A 110 6.43 -12.39 -3.67
CA VAL A 110 7.40 -12.07 -2.61
C VAL A 110 7.88 -10.63 -2.73
N TYR A 111 8.23 -10.20 -3.94
CA TYR A 111 8.64 -8.83 -4.20
C TYR A 111 7.55 -7.82 -3.82
N TRP A 112 6.29 -8.09 -4.20
CA TRP A 112 5.13 -7.24 -3.88
C TRP A 112 4.93 -7.08 -2.38
N LEU A 113 4.87 -8.19 -1.63
CA LEU A 113 4.77 -8.17 -0.18
C LEU A 113 5.96 -7.47 0.49
N THR A 114 7.16 -7.68 -0.02
CA THR A 114 8.36 -7.05 0.52
C THR A 114 8.36 -5.53 0.29
N ARG A 115 7.87 -5.07 -0.86
CA ARG A 115 7.71 -3.64 -1.14
C ARG A 115 6.71 -2.97 -0.20
N ASN A 116 5.69 -3.68 0.22
CA ASN A 116 4.61 -3.20 1.09
C ASN A 116 4.67 -3.85 2.49
N SER A 117 5.87 -4.15 2.97
CA SER A 117 6.09 -4.86 4.23
C SER A 117 5.38 -4.19 5.41
N ALA A 118 4.76 -5.03 6.25
CA ALA A 118 4.04 -4.64 7.45
C ALA A 118 2.83 -3.72 7.22
N TYR A 119 2.35 -3.57 5.99
CA TYR A 119 1.26 -2.65 5.69
C TYR A 119 -0.02 -3.01 6.46
N GLY A 120 -0.39 -4.30 6.49
CA GLY A 120 -1.54 -4.77 7.26
C GLY A 120 -1.33 -4.60 8.77
N PHE A 121 -0.14 -4.89 9.30
CA PHE A 121 0.17 -4.62 10.71
C PHE A 121 0.05 -3.13 11.05
N CYS A 122 0.58 -2.27 10.18
CA CYS A 122 0.52 -0.83 10.37
C CYS A 122 -0.91 -0.28 10.28
N PHE A 123 -1.79 -0.95 9.55
CA PHE A 123 -3.19 -0.59 9.47
C PHE A 123 -3.98 -1.19 10.64
N TYR A 124 -4.05 -2.51 10.75
CA TYR A 124 -4.97 -3.18 11.68
C TYR A 124 -4.55 -3.14 13.16
N LEU A 125 -3.23 -3.15 13.46
CA LEU A 125 -2.75 -3.20 14.86
C LEU A 125 -2.19 -1.86 15.36
N LEU A 126 -1.57 -1.10 14.47
CA LEU A 126 -0.86 0.13 14.85
C LEU A 126 -1.58 1.40 14.38
N GLY A 127 -2.61 1.25 13.57
CA GLY A 127 -3.43 2.34 13.09
C GLY A 127 -4.26 3.00 14.20
N VAL A 128 -4.97 4.04 13.83
CA VAL A 128 -5.90 4.78 14.68
C VAL A 128 -7.23 4.97 13.97
N ASP A 129 -8.29 5.01 14.73
CA ASP A 129 -9.58 5.41 14.20
C ASP A 129 -9.53 6.90 13.84
N PHE A 130 -10.18 7.22 12.76
CA PHE A 130 -10.30 8.57 12.24
C PHE A 130 -11.76 8.88 11.93
N ASN A 131 -12.21 10.00 12.39
CA ASN A 131 -13.55 10.48 12.05
C ASN A 131 -13.45 11.49 10.88
N PRO A 132 -13.90 11.13 9.67
CA PRO A 132 -13.81 12.02 8.51
C PRO A 132 -14.63 13.31 8.65
N SER A 133 -15.53 13.40 9.65
CA SER A 133 -16.29 14.62 9.94
C SER A 133 -15.49 15.64 10.76
N HIS A 134 -14.36 15.25 11.35
CA HIS A 134 -13.52 16.17 12.11
C HIS A 134 -12.87 17.21 11.20
N ALA A 135 -12.75 18.41 11.69
CA ALA A 135 -12.01 19.45 11.01
C ALA A 135 -10.51 19.18 11.09
N LEU A 136 -9.83 19.23 9.94
CA LEU A 136 -8.39 19.10 9.87
C LEU A 136 -7.73 20.47 9.77
N HIS A 137 -6.75 20.70 10.62
CA HIS A 137 -5.85 21.85 10.49
C HIS A 137 -4.69 21.48 9.58
N VAL A 138 -4.64 22.08 8.40
CA VAL A 138 -3.57 21.88 7.42
C VAL A 138 -2.78 23.19 7.30
N TRP A 139 -1.48 23.13 7.51
CA TRP A 139 -0.59 24.27 7.27
C TRP A 139 0.68 23.84 6.57
N THR A 140 1.23 24.75 5.79
CA THR A 140 2.48 24.54 5.04
C THR A 140 3.49 25.60 5.42
N ASP A 141 4.74 25.19 5.57
CA ASP A 141 5.88 26.08 5.74
C ASP A 141 6.97 25.65 4.75
N GLY A 142 7.09 26.38 3.65
CA GLY A 142 7.97 26.01 2.54
C GLY A 142 7.61 24.64 1.95
N GLU A 143 8.53 23.67 2.08
CA GLU A 143 8.38 22.29 1.59
C GLU A 143 7.79 21.34 2.65
N GLU A 144 7.44 21.86 3.82
CA GLU A 144 6.86 21.10 4.91
C GLU A 144 5.35 21.22 4.92
N THR A 145 4.67 20.12 5.13
CA THR A 145 3.20 20.09 5.31
C THR A 145 2.88 19.34 6.59
N HIS A 146 2.04 19.96 7.39
CA HIS A 146 1.53 19.43 8.63
C HIS A 146 0.01 19.29 8.51
N VAL A 147 -0.52 18.20 8.99
CA VAL A 147 -1.96 17.98 9.12
C VAL A 147 -2.23 17.47 10.52
N GLN A 148 -3.22 18.03 11.18
CA GLN A 148 -3.64 17.65 12.50
C GLN A 148 -5.16 17.62 12.59
N ASP A 149 -5.71 16.58 13.18
CA ASP A 149 -7.12 16.55 13.59
C ASP A 149 -7.30 17.52 14.77
N LEU A 150 -8.28 18.41 14.68
CA LEU A 150 -8.52 19.43 15.72
C LEU A 150 -9.18 18.84 16.96
N GLU A 151 -9.91 17.75 16.83
CA GLU A 151 -10.64 17.09 17.91
C GLU A 151 -9.79 15.96 18.52
N ASP A 152 -9.03 15.22 17.69
CA ASP A 152 -8.10 14.20 18.15
C ASP A 152 -6.64 14.56 17.82
N LYS A 153 -5.98 15.18 18.78
CA LYS A 153 -4.58 15.63 18.65
C LYS A 153 -3.57 14.51 18.47
N ASP A 154 -3.94 13.26 18.72
CA ASP A 154 -3.09 12.11 18.48
C ASP A 154 -3.08 11.69 17.00
N VAL A 155 -4.05 12.17 16.21
CA VAL A 155 -4.14 11.94 14.76
C VAL A 155 -3.50 13.11 14.00
N TRP A 156 -2.33 12.86 13.44
CA TRP A 156 -1.55 13.88 12.72
C TRP A 156 -0.66 13.24 11.64
N CYS A 157 -0.25 14.04 10.67
CA CYS A 157 0.85 13.70 9.78
C CYS A 157 1.77 14.90 9.52
N TYR A 158 3.00 14.57 9.21
CA TYR A 158 4.04 15.50 8.78
C TYR A 158 4.66 14.98 7.51
N SER A 159 4.78 15.81 6.51
CA SER A 159 5.53 15.51 5.30
C SER A 159 6.49 16.63 4.97
N ASN A 160 7.66 16.27 4.49
CA ASN A 160 8.69 17.20 4.04
C ASN A 160 9.35 16.63 2.79
N SER A 161 9.46 17.47 1.76
CA SER A 161 10.15 17.12 0.52
C SER A 161 11.24 18.15 0.25
N LYS A 162 12.47 17.84 0.62
CA LYS A 162 13.58 18.79 0.56
C LYS A 162 14.68 18.33 -0.38
N ARG A 163 15.19 19.26 -1.17
CA ARG A 163 16.38 19.05 -1.98
C ARG A 163 17.61 18.96 -1.07
N ILE A 164 18.36 17.87 -1.17
CA ILE A 164 19.59 17.65 -0.41
C ILE A 164 20.80 18.14 -1.22
N PHE A 165 20.92 17.63 -2.44
CA PHE A 165 22.05 17.92 -3.31
C PHE A 165 21.66 17.75 -4.77
N TRP A 166 21.98 18.71 -5.64
CA TRP A 166 21.71 18.73 -7.08
C TRP A 166 20.27 18.32 -7.41
N LYS A 167 20.04 17.08 -7.88
CA LYS A 167 18.72 16.51 -8.22
C LYS A 167 18.21 15.54 -7.16
N LEU A 168 18.94 15.32 -6.07
CA LEU A 168 18.55 14.42 -5.01
C LEU A 168 17.64 15.12 -4.01
N HIS A 169 16.44 14.60 -3.87
CA HIS A 169 15.47 15.02 -2.88
C HIS A 169 15.24 13.91 -1.84
N TRP A 170 15.08 14.30 -0.60
CA TRP A 170 14.50 13.39 0.38
C TRP A 170 13.02 13.69 0.54
N ASN A 171 12.23 12.65 0.80
CA ASN A 171 10.85 12.80 1.20
C ASN A 171 10.68 12.08 2.54
N ILE A 172 10.29 12.82 3.54
CA ILE A 172 9.98 12.30 4.86
C ILE A 172 8.46 12.35 5.02
N TYR A 173 7.89 11.28 5.52
CA TYR A 173 6.50 11.21 5.94
C TYR A 173 6.45 10.54 7.30
N LEU A 174 5.87 11.23 8.30
CA LEU A 174 5.73 10.75 9.67
C LEU A 174 4.27 10.92 10.12
N GLY A 175 3.81 10.07 11.02
CA GLY A 175 2.47 10.15 11.58
C GLY A 175 1.52 9.10 11.02
N TYR A 176 0.29 9.50 10.73
CA TYR A 176 -0.75 8.62 10.20
C TYR A 176 -1.08 8.99 8.76
N LYS A 177 -1.35 7.99 7.92
CA LYS A 177 -1.71 8.22 6.53
C LYS A 177 -3.14 8.75 6.46
N LEU A 178 -3.27 10.07 6.58
CA LEU A 178 -4.53 10.79 6.41
C LEU A 178 -4.79 10.95 4.91
N VAL A 179 -5.89 10.36 4.42
CA VAL A 179 -6.33 10.50 3.03
C VAL A 179 -7.37 11.60 3.01
N LEU A 180 -6.97 12.79 2.60
CA LEU A 180 -7.79 14.00 2.66
C LEU A 180 -9.03 13.96 1.75
N ASP A 181 -9.01 13.13 0.71
CA ASP A 181 -10.08 13.07 -0.31
C ASP A 181 -11.03 11.88 -0.13
N ALA A 182 -10.87 11.07 0.90
CA ALA A 182 -11.68 9.87 1.07
C ALA A 182 -12.76 10.08 2.11
N GLU A 183 -13.96 10.43 1.68
CA GLU A 183 -15.16 10.61 2.50
C GLU A 183 -15.57 9.39 3.37
N LYS A 184 -14.84 8.27 3.29
CA LYS A 184 -15.23 7.00 3.93
C LYS A 184 -14.13 6.29 4.70
N ILE A 185 -12.95 6.88 4.87
CA ILE A 185 -11.89 6.24 5.66
C ILE A 185 -12.11 6.55 7.14
N THR A 186 -12.46 5.52 7.89
CA THR A 186 -12.67 5.59 9.35
C THR A 186 -11.46 5.10 10.15
N HIS A 187 -10.39 4.70 9.47
CA HIS A 187 -9.20 4.17 10.12
C HIS A 187 -7.94 4.53 9.33
N CYS A 188 -6.93 5.06 10.01
CA CYS A 188 -5.67 5.50 9.42
C CYS A 188 -4.50 4.63 9.87
N MET A 189 -3.70 4.16 8.91
CA MET A 189 -2.49 3.42 9.23
C MET A 189 -1.38 4.36 9.73
N ILE A 190 -0.53 3.84 10.62
CA ILE A 190 0.73 4.51 10.91
C ILE A 190 1.63 4.47 9.66
N ALA A 191 2.20 5.60 9.32
CA ALA A 191 3.07 5.72 8.15
C ALA A 191 4.36 6.43 8.53
N ASN A 192 5.47 5.74 8.28
CA ASN A 192 6.80 6.26 8.50
C ASN A 192 7.61 5.94 7.26
N ARG A 193 7.94 6.95 6.51
CA ARG A 193 8.64 6.76 5.26
C ARG A 193 9.73 7.81 5.10
N ILE A 194 10.94 7.34 4.84
CA ILE A 194 12.05 8.18 4.37
C ILE A 194 12.45 7.63 3.01
N THR A 195 12.31 8.42 1.97
CA THR A 195 12.68 8.03 0.61
C THR A 195 13.58 9.09 -0.01
N PHE A 196 14.49 8.62 -0.86
CA PHE A 196 15.32 9.48 -1.69
C PHE A 196 14.84 9.36 -3.14
N LYS A 197 14.64 10.49 -3.78
CA LYS A 197 14.19 10.56 -5.16
C LYS A 197 15.14 11.43 -5.98
N ILE A 198 15.54 10.93 -7.13
CA ILE A 198 16.25 11.74 -8.13
C ILE A 198 15.17 12.37 -9.03
N VAL A 199 15.12 13.70 -9.03
CA VAL A 199 14.23 14.45 -9.93
C VAL A 199 14.98 14.70 -11.22
N VAL A 200 14.49 14.14 -12.30
CA VAL A 200 15.09 14.22 -13.64
C VAL A 200 14.80 15.57 -14.26
#